data_0e5c6e5911d02cc846832edc7d6a493b
#
_entry.id   0e5c6e5911d02cc846832edc7d6a493b
#
_cell.length_a   1.000
_cell.length_b   1.000
_cell.length_c   1.000
_cell.angle_alpha   90.00
_cell.angle_beta   90.00
_cell.angle_gamma   90.00
#
_symmetry.space_group_name_H-M   'P 1'
#
loop_
_entity.id
_entity.type
_entity.pdbx_description
1 polymer ?
#
loop_
_entity_poly.entity_id
_entity_poly.type
_entity_poly.pdbx_seq_one_letter_code
_entity_poly.pdbx_strand_id
1 'polypeptide(L)'
;LGTIVSPGRELTRLADRVNALRPDLVLFTGDLVNIRASELDSTAVRLLRRIEAPVYSVTGNHDVGKYIKDSLRHPAAESLREVIARQRAMGWRVLDDETVYLRRGGDSIALTGLSFDPALSEQRHDRHLPATGLRRAFAGVPQGLYSIVLAHVPQLWEQITAAGYGDLTLSGHVHAMQCKIRFGGRGWSPAALLYKHWSGRYDDSAGRTLYVNDGTGCVGYPMRLGARPEITLIILKRCE
;
A
#
# COMPACT_ATOMS: atom_id res chain seq x y z
N LEU A 1 6.28 -5.70 4.20
CA LEU A 1 7.07 -6.78 3.56
C LEU A 1 7.27 -8.03 4.44
N GLY A 2 7.29 -7.91 5.75
CA GLY A 2 7.31 -8.99 6.73
C GLY A 2 8.15 -10.22 6.34
N THR A 3 9.47 -10.13 6.39
CA THR A 3 10.34 -11.21 5.97
C THR A 3 10.76 -12.03 7.17
N ILE A 4 10.42 -13.32 7.18
CA ILE A 4 10.72 -14.18 8.33
C ILE A 4 11.84 -15.18 8.03
N VAL A 5 12.07 -15.58 6.78
CA VAL A 5 12.90 -16.76 6.49
C VAL A 5 14.24 -16.45 5.82
N SER A 6 14.39 -15.43 5.04
CA SER A 6 15.67 -15.07 4.39
C SER A 6 15.56 -13.66 3.80
N PRO A 7 15.58 -12.63 4.65
CA PRO A 7 15.28 -11.26 4.23
C PRO A 7 16.11 -10.81 3.03
N GLY A 8 17.40 -11.09 3.04
CA GLY A 8 18.31 -10.68 1.98
C GLY A 8 17.99 -11.27 0.62
N ARG A 9 17.68 -12.57 0.54
CA ARG A 9 17.37 -13.24 -0.73
C ARG A 9 16.02 -12.79 -1.29
N GLU A 10 15.02 -12.65 -0.43
CA GLU A 10 13.67 -12.25 -0.84
C GLU A 10 13.62 -10.81 -1.29
N LEU A 11 14.27 -9.90 -0.56
CA LEU A 11 14.35 -8.48 -0.95
C LEU A 11 15.14 -8.30 -2.24
N THR A 12 16.24 -9.07 -2.43
CA THR A 12 16.98 -9.09 -3.70
C THR A 12 16.06 -9.50 -4.86
N ARG A 13 15.35 -10.62 -4.72
CA ARG A 13 14.42 -11.10 -5.75
C ARG A 13 13.31 -10.11 -6.02
N LEU A 14 12.80 -9.43 -4.99
CA LEU A 14 11.77 -8.41 -5.14
C LEU A 14 12.30 -7.25 -5.99
N ALA A 15 13.44 -6.67 -5.63
CA ALA A 15 14.05 -5.57 -6.37
C ALA A 15 14.35 -5.97 -7.84
N ASP A 16 14.94 -7.15 -8.04
CA ASP A 16 15.26 -7.66 -9.38
C ASP A 16 14.01 -7.86 -10.24
N ARG A 17 12.91 -8.38 -9.67
CA ARG A 17 11.64 -8.55 -10.38
C ARG A 17 10.97 -7.22 -10.71
N VAL A 18 10.99 -6.27 -9.78
CA VAL A 18 10.46 -4.92 -10.05
C VAL A 18 11.24 -4.27 -11.18
N ASN A 19 12.57 -4.27 -11.13
CA ASN A 19 13.42 -3.68 -12.16
C ASN A 19 13.26 -4.36 -13.53
N ALA A 20 13.07 -5.69 -13.54
CA ALA A 20 12.83 -6.43 -14.79
C ALA A 20 11.53 -6.01 -15.51
N LEU A 21 10.54 -5.49 -14.78
CA LEU A 21 9.32 -4.92 -15.36
C LEU A 21 9.53 -3.53 -15.97
N ARG A 22 10.65 -2.87 -15.67
CA ARG A 22 10.99 -1.50 -16.12
C ARG A 22 9.84 -0.51 -15.95
N PRO A 23 9.27 -0.37 -14.73
CA PRO A 23 8.16 0.53 -14.50
C PRO A 23 8.61 1.99 -14.58
N ASP A 24 7.72 2.90 -14.99
CA ASP A 24 7.96 4.35 -14.92
C ASP A 24 7.99 4.83 -13.44
N LEU A 25 7.25 4.16 -12.56
CA LEU A 25 7.24 4.41 -11.11
C LEU A 25 6.74 3.17 -10.35
N VAL A 26 7.04 3.10 -9.06
CA VAL A 26 6.59 2.06 -8.15
C VAL A 26 5.69 2.68 -7.08
N LEU A 27 4.53 2.07 -6.86
CA LEU A 27 3.56 2.48 -5.84
C LEU A 27 3.51 1.43 -4.73
N PHE A 28 3.87 1.82 -3.50
CA PHE A 28 3.90 0.94 -2.35
C PHE A 28 2.81 1.31 -1.34
N THR A 29 1.91 0.40 -1.09
CA THR A 29 0.66 0.64 -0.35
C THR A 29 0.73 0.39 1.15
N GLY A 30 1.93 0.44 1.76
CA GLY A 30 2.11 0.35 3.22
C GLY A 30 2.48 -1.03 3.73
N ASP A 31 2.64 -1.14 5.05
CA ASP A 31 3.10 -2.33 5.78
C ASP A 31 4.49 -2.80 5.32
N LEU A 32 5.45 -1.91 5.44
CA LEU A 32 6.85 -2.20 5.12
C LEU A 32 7.49 -3.07 6.20
N VAL A 33 7.10 -2.89 7.46
CA VAL A 33 7.53 -3.69 8.61
C VAL A 33 6.38 -4.51 9.18
N ASN A 34 6.67 -5.48 10.04
CA ASN A 34 5.66 -6.24 10.79
C ASN A 34 5.33 -5.60 12.14
N ILE A 35 6.34 -5.18 12.87
CA ILE A 35 6.19 -4.71 14.25
C ILE A 35 6.87 -3.36 14.45
N ARG A 36 8.12 -3.19 13.97
CA ARG A 36 8.92 -2.00 14.27
C ARG A 36 10.00 -1.70 13.22
N ALA A 37 10.48 -0.47 13.25
CA ALA A 37 11.48 0.03 12.31
C ALA A 37 12.80 -0.78 12.26
N SER A 38 13.21 -1.43 13.37
CA SER A 38 14.45 -2.21 13.41
C SER A 38 14.47 -3.39 12.41
N GLU A 39 13.32 -3.80 11.88
CA GLU A 39 13.23 -4.81 10.82
C GLU A 39 13.82 -4.31 9.48
N LEU A 40 13.87 -3.00 9.28
CA LEU A 40 14.54 -2.37 8.15
C LEU A 40 16.00 -2.08 8.50
N ASP A 41 16.79 -3.10 8.69
CA ASP A 41 18.23 -2.95 8.95
C ASP A 41 18.98 -2.36 7.74
N SER A 42 20.26 -2.11 7.90
CA SER A 42 21.11 -1.55 6.83
C SER A 42 21.13 -2.42 5.57
N THR A 43 20.96 -3.73 5.72
CA THR A 43 20.89 -4.66 4.59
C THR A 43 19.57 -4.52 3.86
N ALA A 44 18.44 -4.48 4.57
CA ALA A 44 17.13 -4.27 3.97
C ALA A 44 17.06 -2.94 3.21
N VAL A 45 17.53 -1.86 3.85
CA VAL A 45 17.61 -0.52 3.22
C VAL A 45 18.44 -0.56 1.94
N ARG A 46 19.65 -1.16 1.98
CA ARG A 46 20.52 -1.26 0.81
C ARG A 46 19.88 -2.06 -0.33
N LEU A 47 19.18 -3.15 -0.02
CA LEU A 47 18.55 -4.01 -1.03
C LEU A 47 17.32 -3.34 -1.65
N LEU A 48 16.48 -2.69 -0.88
CA LEU A 48 15.30 -1.97 -1.38
C LEU A 48 15.69 -0.72 -2.18
N ARG A 49 16.82 -0.08 -1.83
CA ARG A 49 17.40 1.03 -2.63
C ARG A 49 17.79 0.61 -4.05
N ARG A 50 17.91 -0.68 -4.35
CA ARG A 50 18.18 -1.19 -5.70
C ARG A 50 17.00 -1.07 -6.66
N ILE A 51 15.81 -0.74 -6.18
CA ILE A 51 14.67 -0.41 -7.06
C ILE A 51 15.04 0.89 -7.78
N GLU A 52 15.12 0.80 -9.12
CA GLU A 52 15.63 1.88 -9.98
C GLU A 52 14.59 2.96 -10.24
N ALA A 53 13.33 2.56 -10.38
CA ALA A 53 12.24 3.50 -10.62
C ALA A 53 11.91 4.31 -9.36
N PRO A 54 11.41 5.56 -9.51
CA PRO A 54 10.92 6.35 -8.38
C PRO A 54 9.85 5.58 -7.60
N VAL A 55 9.99 5.52 -6.28
CA VAL A 55 9.03 4.85 -5.40
C VAL A 55 8.24 5.88 -4.61
N TYR A 56 6.91 5.80 -4.69
CA TYR A 56 5.99 6.52 -3.82
C TYR A 56 5.32 5.54 -2.88
N SER A 57 5.23 5.88 -1.62
CA SER A 57 4.70 4.99 -0.59
C SER A 57 3.75 5.69 0.36
N VAL A 58 2.90 4.93 1.01
CA VAL A 58 2.12 5.34 2.18
C VAL A 58 2.44 4.42 3.35
N THR A 59 2.02 4.79 4.55
CA THR A 59 2.15 3.95 5.73
C THR A 59 0.94 3.03 5.89
N GLY A 60 1.15 1.86 6.51
CA GLY A 60 0.12 0.92 6.90
C GLY A 60 0.02 0.74 8.41
N ASN A 61 -0.89 -0.11 8.87
CA ASN A 61 -1.14 -0.33 10.29
C ASN A 61 0.04 -0.97 11.04
N HIS A 62 0.90 -1.70 10.34
CA HIS A 62 2.12 -2.25 10.91
C HIS A 62 3.21 -1.20 11.05
N ASP A 63 3.28 -0.23 10.12
CA ASP A 63 4.29 0.82 10.13
C ASP A 63 4.10 1.82 11.27
N VAL A 64 2.83 2.06 11.71
CA VAL A 64 2.52 3.00 12.80
C VAL A 64 2.79 2.44 14.20
N GLY A 65 3.40 1.25 14.29
CA GLY A 65 3.84 0.67 15.57
C GLY A 65 2.73 0.10 16.45
N LYS A 66 1.53 -0.16 15.89
CA LYS A 66 0.38 -0.70 16.62
C LYS A 66 0.69 -2.01 17.34
N TYR A 67 1.56 -2.83 16.80
CA TYR A 67 1.88 -4.16 17.31
C TYR A 67 3.08 -4.19 18.24
N ILE A 68 3.64 -3.04 18.62
CA ILE A 68 4.72 -2.94 19.61
C ILE A 68 4.14 -3.19 21.00
N LYS A 69 4.51 -4.32 21.60
CA LYS A 69 4.02 -4.71 22.93
C LYS A 69 4.74 -4.01 24.08
N ASP A 70 5.99 -3.60 23.86
CA ASP A 70 6.86 -2.94 24.81
C ASP A 70 6.96 -1.43 24.55
N SER A 71 5.82 -0.77 24.36
CA SER A 71 5.69 0.64 23.95
C SER A 71 6.35 1.64 24.91
N LEU A 72 6.57 1.29 26.18
CA LEU A 72 7.33 2.10 27.12
C LEU A 72 8.81 2.22 26.76
N ARG A 73 9.40 1.18 26.18
CA ARG A 73 10.81 1.15 25.72
C ARG A 73 10.95 1.55 24.26
N HIS A 74 9.92 1.31 23.47
CA HIS A 74 9.89 1.53 22.02
C HIS A 74 8.58 2.25 21.63
N PRO A 75 8.50 3.58 21.78
CA PRO A 75 7.29 4.33 21.46
C PRO A 75 6.90 4.16 19.97
N ALA A 76 5.63 3.90 19.72
CA ALA A 76 5.09 3.70 18.37
C ALA A 76 5.39 4.88 17.44
N ALA A 77 5.24 6.11 17.95
CA ALA A 77 5.54 7.32 17.18
C ALA A 77 7.03 7.45 16.79
N GLU A 78 7.95 6.93 17.61
CA GLU A 78 9.37 6.89 17.29
C GLU A 78 9.65 5.86 16.19
N SER A 79 9.09 4.67 16.32
CA SER A 79 9.19 3.63 15.30
C SER A 79 8.66 4.12 13.95
N LEU A 80 7.50 4.79 13.93
CA LEU A 80 6.95 5.38 12.71
C LEU A 80 7.89 6.40 12.06
N ARG A 81 8.43 7.34 12.88
CA ARG A 81 9.40 8.31 12.37
C ARG A 81 10.62 7.63 11.75
N GLU A 82 11.11 6.56 12.39
CA GLU A 82 12.24 5.79 11.90
C GLU A 82 11.91 5.01 10.63
N VAL A 83 10.73 4.38 10.52
CA VAL A 83 10.26 3.75 9.27
C VAL A 83 10.24 4.74 8.11
N ILE A 84 9.68 5.94 8.34
CA ILE A 84 9.66 7.01 7.33
C ILE A 84 11.07 7.47 6.98
N ALA A 85 11.94 7.67 7.96
CA ALA A 85 13.33 8.08 7.74
C ALA A 85 14.10 7.04 6.89
N ARG A 86 13.91 5.75 7.17
CA ARG A 86 14.52 4.66 6.40
C ARG A 86 14.00 4.59 4.97
N GLN A 87 12.69 4.80 4.74
CA GLN A 87 12.13 4.91 3.40
C GLN A 87 12.77 6.07 2.62
N ARG A 88 12.90 7.24 3.24
CA ARG A 88 13.58 8.39 2.64
C ARG A 88 15.07 8.10 2.35
N ALA A 89 15.75 7.37 3.23
CA ALA A 89 17.14 6.94 3.00
C ALA A 89 17.28 5.96 1.82
N MET A 90 16.22 5.22 1.49
CA MET A 90 16.14 4.40 0.27
C MET A 90 15.87 5.23 -1.00
N GLY A 91 15.60 6.51 -0.89
CA GLY A 91 15.18 7.38 -1.98
C GLY A 91 13.67 7.34 -2.26
N TRP A 92 12.89 6.74 -1.39
CA TRP A 92 11.43 6.66 -1.52
C TRP A 92 10.76 7.95 -1.05
N ARG A 93 9.71 8.35 -1.73
CA ARG A 93 8.84 9.45 -1.30
C ARG A 93 7.64 8.90 -0.54
N VAL A 94 7.60 9.15 0.75
CA VAL A 94 6.46 8.80 1.61
C VAL A 94 5.44 9.93 1.50
N LEU A 95 4.25 9.61 1.03
CA LEU A 95 3.13 10.54 0.94
C LEU A 95 2.32 10.49 2.25
N ASP A 96 2.21 11.63 2.91
CA ASP A 96 1.56 11.80 4.22
C ASP A 96 0.36 12.74 4.10
N ASP A 97 -0.78 12.23 3.66
CA ASP A 97 -1.98 12.98 3.30
C ASP A 97 -1.65 14.14 2.35
N GLU A 98 -0.91 13.83 1.31
CA GLU A 98 -0.50 14.81 0.31
C GLU A 98 -0.73 14.30 -1.12
N THR A 99 -0.85 15.25 -2.05
CA THR A 99 -0.92 14.98 -3.49
C THR A 99 0.32 15.52 -4.19
N VAL A 100 0.82 14.73 -5.12
CA VAL A 100 1.85 15.12 -6.08
C VAL A 100 1.32 14.99 -7.50
N TYR A 101 1.86 15.79 -8.41
CA TYR A 101 1.46 15.73 -9.81
C TYR A 101 2.55 15.04 -10.64
N LEU A 102 2.17 13.97 -11.29
CA LEU A 102 3.03 13.24 -12.22
C LEU A 102 2.76 13.78 -13.63
N ARG A 103 3.83 14.16 -14.33
CA ARG A 103 3.73 14.78 -15.65
C ARG A 103 4.45 13.94 -16.70
N ARG A 104 3.83 13.81 -17.88
CA ARG A 104 4.43 13.18 -19.05
C ARG A 104 3.97 13.90 -20.31
N GLY A 105 4.90 14.54 -21.01
CA GLY A 105 4.54 15.45 -22.10
C GLY A 105 3.68 16.61 -21.60
N GLY A 106 2.53 16.83 -22.23
CA GLY A 106 1.54 17.84 -21.85
C GLY A 106 0.50 17.37 -20.81
N ASP A 107 0.51 16.08 -20.45
CA ASP A 107 -0.48 15.49 -19.55
C ASP A 107 0.02 15.48 -18.11
N SER A 108 -0.91 15.57 -17.18
CA SER A 108 -0.64 15.36 -15.76
C SER A 108 -1.72 14.51 -15.09
N ILE A 109 -1.33 13.75 -14.09
CA ILE A 109 -2.22 12.99 -13.21
C ILE A 109 -1.91 13.33 -11.76
N ALA A 110 -2.92 13.27 -10.90
CA ALA A 110 -2.71 13.42 -9.47
C ALA A 110 -2.37 12.07 -8.84
N LEU A 111 -1.31 12.01 -8.03
CA LEU A 111 -1.00 10.88 -7.18
C LEU A 111 -1.12 11.33 -5.73
N THR A 112 -2.12 10.80 -5.04
CA THR A 112 -2.43 11.13 -3.64
C THR A 112 -2.09 9.95 -2.75
N GLY A 113 -1.41 10.19 -1.64
CA GLY A 113 -1.19 9.20 -0.59
C GLY A 113 -1.94 9.56 0.68
N LEU A 114 -2.72 8.62 1.20
CA LEU A 114 -3.39 8.74 2.48
C LEU A 114 -2.59 8.02 3.56
N SER A 115 -2.27 8.73 4.62
CA SER A 115 -1.61 8.15 5.78
C SER A 115 -2.54 7.21 6.52
N PHE A 116 -1.98 6.16 7.09
CA PHE A 116 -2.75 5.29 7.96
C PHE A 116 -2.99 5.99 9.31
N ASP A 117 -4.26 6.25 9.62
CA ASP A 117 -4.66 6.77 10.93
C ASP A 117 -4.73 5.60 11.95
N PRO A 118 -3.95 5.63 13.05
CA PRO A 118 -4.01 4.61 14.09
C PRO A 118 -5.42 4.37 14.65
N ALA A 119 -6.29 5.39 14.65
CA ALA A 119 -7.68 5.26 15.08
C ALA A 119 -8.49 4.32 14.17
N LEU A 120 -8.13 4.20 12.88
CA LEU A 120 -8.77 3.26 11.94
C LEU A 120 -8.50 1.79 12.30
N SER A 121 -7.47 1.52 13.06
CA SER A 121 -7.01 0.16 13.33
C SER A 121 -7.90 -0.62 14.30
N GLU A 122 -8.74 0.05 15.05
CA GLU A 122 -9.64 -0.58 16.05
C GLU A 122 -10.97 -1.03 15.44
N GLN A 123 -11.32 -0.49 14.27
CA GLN A 123 -12.61 -0.69 13.62
C GLN A 123 -12.50 -1.62 12.39
N ARG A 124 -12.05 -2.85 12.61
CA ARG A 124 -11.83 -3.84 11.53
C ARG A 124 -13.07 -4.14 10.68
N HIS A 125 -14.25 -3.89 11.22
CA HIS A 125 -15.53 -4.23 10.60
C HIS A 125 -16.41 -3.02 10.33
N ASP A 126 -15.97 -1.81 10.67
CA ASP A 126 -16.79 -0.63 10.48
C ASP A 126 -16.72 -0.14 9.04
N ARG A 127 -17.91 0.06 8.45
CA ARG A 127 -18.06 0.59 7.09
C ARG A 127 -17.81 2.10 7.01
N HIS A 128 -17.68 2.77 8.15
CA HIS A 128 -17.57 4.22 8.28
C HIS A 128 -16.26 4.61 8.97
N LEU A 129 -15.13 4.23 8.38
CA LEU A 129 -13.85 4.70 8.87
C LEU A 129 -13.69 6.20 8.65
N PRO A 130 -13.37 7.00 9.69
CA PRO A 130 -13.15 8.42 9.49
C PRO A 130 -11.91 8.62 8.62
N ALA A 131 -12.10 9.13 7.42
CA ALA A 131 -11.00 9.49 6.53
C ALA A 131 -10.48 10.88 6.91
N THR A 132 -9.81 10.97 8.05
CA THR A 132 -9.34 12.23 8.63
C THR A 132 -8.39 12.99 7.72
N GLY A 133 -7.57 12.28 6.95
CA GLY A 133 -6.59 12.85 6.02
C GLY A 133 -7.16 13.32 4.67
N LEU A 134 -8.37 12.89 4.27
CA LEU A 134 -8.90 13.15 2.92
C LEU A 134 -8.92 14.63 2.55
N ARG A 135 -9.44 15.49 3.43
CA ARG A 135 -9.53 16.92 3.15
C ARG A 135 -8.16 17.56 2.95
N ARG A 136 -7.16 17.15 3.72
CA ARG A 136 -5.79 17.64 3.60
C ARG A 136 -5.15 17.12 2.31
N ALA A 137 -5.28 15.83 2.06
CA ALA A 137 -4.68 15.15 0.91
C ALA A 137 -5.16 15.72 -0.42
N PHE A 138 -6.45 16.04 -0.53
CA PHE A 138 -7.05 16.58 -1.76
C PHE A 138 -7.15 18.10 -1.80
N ALA A 139 -6.55 18.82 -0.84
CA ALA A 139 -6.58 20.28 -0.84
C ALA A 139 -5.94 20.85 -2.12
N GLY A 140 -6.74 21.58 -2.90
CA GLY A 140 -6.28 22.18 -4.16
C GLY A 140 -6.12 21.21 -5.35
N VAL A 141 -6.55 19.96 -5.23
CA VAL A 141 -6.57 19.02 -6.37
C VAL A 141 -7.78 19.34 -7.25
N PRO A 142 -7.57 19.65 -8.55
CA PRO A 142 -8.66 19.95 -9.46
C PRO A 142 -9.60 18.74 -9.63
N GLN A 143 -10.91 18.98 -9.59
CA GLN A 143 -11.90 17.98 -9.96
C GLN A 143 -11.78 17.61 -11.43
N GLY A 144 -11.96 16.34 -11.77
CA GLY A 144 -11.86 15.85 -13.15
C GLY A 144 -10.43 15.57 -13.62
N LEU A 145 -9.40 15.91 -12.82
CA LEU A 145 -8.05 15.44 -13.10
C LEU A 145 -7.94 13.97 -12.71
N TYR A 146 -7.46 13.11 -13.64
CA TYR A 146 -7.27 11.69 -13.34
C TYR A 146 -6.42 11.50 -12.09
N SER A 147 -6.95 10.77 -11.12
CA SER A 147 -6.39 10.64 -9.79
C SER A 147 -6.10 9.18 -9.43
N ILE A 148 -4.83 8.92 -9.06
CA ILE A 148 -4.42 7.66 -8.42
C ILE A 148 -4.33 7.93 -6.93
N VAL A 149 -4.97 7.09 -6.13
CA VAL A 149 -4.94 7.21 -4.67
C VAL A 149 -4.30 5.97 -4.05
N LEU A 150 -3.28 6.16 -3.23
CA LEU A 150 -2.72 5.13 -2.37
C LEU A 150 -3.43 5.21 -1.02
N ALA A 151 -4.17 4.18 -0.69
CA ALA A 151 -4.84 4.03 0.61
C ALA A 151 -4.56 2.63 1.14
N HIS A 152 -3.86 2.50 2.26
CA HIS A 152 -3.49 1.18 2.78
C HIS A 152 -4.70 0.28 2.95
N VAL A 153 -5.79 0.79 3.55
CA VAL A 153 -7.03 0.03 3.81
C VAL A 153 -8.07 0.22 2.70
N PRO A 154 -8.56 -0.87 2.07
CA PRO A 154 -9.51 -0.77 0.96
C PRO A 154 -10.88 -0.21 1.36
N GLN A 155 -11.22 -0.20 2.64
CA GLN A 155 -12.48 0.37 3.15
C GLN A 155 -12.59 1.88 2.92
N LEU A 156 -11.48 2.58 2.72
CA LEU A 156 -11.48 4.02 2.41
C LEU A 156 -11.99 4.33 0.99
N TRP A 157 -12.07 3.34 0.10
CA TRP A 157 -12.44 3.54 -1.29
C TRP A 157 -13.80 4.25 -1.47
N GLU A 158 -14.80 3.84 -0.70
CA GLU A 158 -16.14 4.46 -0.78
C GLU A 158 -16.12 5.96 -0.41
N GLN A 159 -15.30 6.34 0.56
CA GLN A 159 -15.14 7.75 0.96
C GLN A 159 -14.32 8.55 -0.06
N ILE A 160 -13.26 7.96 -0.61
CA ILE A 160 -12.43 8.56 -1.66
C ILE A 160 -13.28 8.86 -2.88
N THR A 161 -14.09 7.90 -3.32
CA THR A 161 -14.95 8.03 -4.50
C THR A 161 -16.12 8.98 -4.24
N ALA A 162 -16.68 9.01 -3.04
CA ALA A 162 -17.69 9.99 -2.65
C ALA A 162 -17.15 11.43 -2.63
N ALA A 163 -15.86 11.62 -2.38
CA ALA A 163 -15.19 12.92 -2.49
C ALA A 163 -14.88 13.34 -3.94
N GLY A 164 -15.19 12.49 -4.93
CA GLY A 164 -14.99 12.79 -6.36
C GLY A 164 -13.59 12.46 -6.88
N TYR A 165 -12.78 11.66 -6.15
CA TYR A 165 -11.43 11.28 -6.50
C TYR A 165 -11.27 9.76 -6.61
N GLY A 166 -10.08 9.29 -6.95
CA GLY A 166 -9.74 7.88 -6.98
C GLY A 166 -10.25 7.15 -8.22
N ASP A 167 -9.99 7.70 -9.42
CA ASP A 167 -10.22 6.95 -10.66
C ASP A 167 -9.54 5.59 -10.60
N LEU A 168 -8.37 5.53 -9.94
CA LEU A 168 -7.69 4.33 -9.55
C LEU A 168 -7.26 4.41 -8.07
N THR A 169 -7.81 3.57 -7.22
CA THR A 169 -7.37 3.42 -5.82
C THR A 169 -6.58 2.13 -5.66
N LEU A 170 -5.41 2.21 -5.03
CA LEU A 170 -4.53 1.07 -4.77
C LEU A 170 -4.44 0.83 -3.27
N SER A 171 -4.72 -0.38 -2.86
CA SER A 171 -4.72 -0.79 -1.45
C SER A 171 -3.95 -2.07 -1.22
N GLY A 172 -3.56 -2.32 0.03
CA GLY A 172 -2.97 -3.55 0.53
C GLY A 172 -3.78 -4.12 1.70
N HIS A 173 -3.17 -4.19 2.88
CA HIS A 173 -3.75 -4.49 4.19
C HIS A 173 -4.29 -5.90 4.37
N VAL A 174 -5.15 -6.36 3.47
CA VAL A 174 -5.91 -7.62 3.64
C VAL A 174 -5.07 -8.85 3.33
N HIS A 175 -4.09 -8.72 2.42
CA HIS A 175 -3.18 -9.78 1.94
C HIS A 175 -3.87 -11.14 1.71
N ALA A 176 -5.18 -11.15 1.39
CA ALA A 176 -6.05 -12.33 1.30
C ALA A 176 -5.90 -13.26 2.54
N MET A 177 -5.60 -12.71 3.74
CA MET A 177 -5.23 -13.46 4.94
C MET A 177 -4.17 -14.54 4.67
N GLN A 178 -3.30 -14.33 3.66
CA GLN A 178 -2.26 -15.28 3.21
C GLN A 178 -2.80 -16.65 2.79
N CYS A 179 -4.13 -16.81 2.67
CA CYS A 179 -4.79 -18.05 2.32
C CYS A 179 -5.80 -17.80 1.19
N LYS A 180 -5.60 -18.42 0.02
CA LYS A 180 -6.46 -18.24 -1.16
C LYS A 180 -6.61 -19.55 -1.90
N ILE A 181 -7.83 -20.01 -2.04
CA ILE A 181 -8.17 -21.20 -2.82
C ILE A 181 -8.70 -20.73 -4.17
N ARG A 182 -8.23 -21.32 -5.26
CA ARG A 182 -8.67 -20.98 -6.62
C ARG A 182 -9.41 -22.18 -7.23
N PHE A 183 -10.66 -21.95 -7.63
CA PHE A 183 -11.47 -22.92 -8.37
C PHE A 183 -12.04 -22.23 -9.62
N GLY A 184 -11.82 -22.80 -10.80
CA GLY A 184 -12.49 -22.40 -12.03
C GLY A 184 -12.38 -20.88 -12.34
N GLY A 185 -11.23 -20.24 -12.11
CA GLY A 185 -11.02 -18.81 -12.33
C GLY A 185 -11.51 -17.90 -11.21
N ARG A 186 -12.24 -18.40 -10.22
CA ARG A 186 -12.70 -17.68 -9.03
C ARG A 186 -11.79 -18.00 -7.84
N GLY A 187 -11.42 -16.98 -7.07
CA GLY A 187 -10.67 -17.14 -5.83
C GLY A 187 -11.59 -16.97 -4.62
N TRP A 188 -11.34 -17.74 -3.56
CA TRP A 188 -11.94 -17.57 -2.26
C TRP A 188 -10.86 -17.51 -1.18
N SER A 189 -11.10 -16.72 -0.14
CA SER A 189 -10.23 -16.57 1.02
C SER A 189 -11.10 -16.39 2.26
N PRO A 190 -10.67 -16.82 3.45
CA PRO A 190 -11.31 -16.44 4.71
C PRO A 190 -11.49 -14.94 4.87
N ALA A 191 -10.63 -14.14 4.22
CA ALA A 191 -10.76 -12.68 4.18
C ALA A 191 -12.11 -12.21 3.64
N ALA A 192 -12.75 -12.96 2.74
CA ALA A 192 -14.06 -12.65 2.17
C ALA A 192 -15.19 -12.61 3.22
N LEU A 193 -15.01 -13.26 4.38
CA LEU A 193 -15.96 -13.23 5.49
C LEU A 193 -15.89 -11.92 6.28
N LEU A 194 -14.74 -11.23 6.22
CA LEU A 194 -14.45 -10.05 7.03
C LEU A 194 -14.40 -8.76 6.20
N TYR A 195 -14.01 -8.86 4.94
CA TYR A 195 -13.75 -7.69 4.08
C TYR A 195 -14.58 -7.77 2.81
N LYS A 196 -15.28 -6.68 2.49
CA LYS A 196 -16.02 -6.53 1.23
C LYS A 196 -15.06 -6.56 0.03
N HIS A 197 -13.93 -5.86 0.15
CA HIS A 197 -12.87 -5.78 -0.85
C HIS A 197 -11.59 -6.40 -0.27
N TRP A 198 -11.26 -7.62 -0.66
CA TRP A 198 -10.20 -8.38 0.00
C TRP A 198 -9.04 -8.78 -0.92
N SER A 199 -9.21 -8.76 -2.23
CA SER A 199 -8.15 -9.08 -3.21
C SER A 199 -8.58 -8.79 -4.63
N GLY A 200 -7.66 -8.26 -5.45
CA GLY A 200 -7.87 -8.04 -6.88
C GLY A 200 -8.66 -6.77 -7.18
N ARG A 201 -9.29 -6.75 -8.37
CA ARG A 201 -9.94 -5.58 -8.94
C ARG A 201 -11.42 -5.51 -8.59
N TYR A 202 -11.88 -4.31 -8.28
CA TYR A 202 -13.29 -3.95 -8.09
C TYR A 202 -13.55 -2.65 -8.85
N ASP A 203 -14.69 -2.58 -9.55
CA ASP A 203 -15.10 -1.39 -10.29
C ASP A 203 -16.44 -0.89 -9.74
N ASP A 204 -16.62 0.43 -9.69
CA ASP A 204 -17.90 1.04 -9.35
C ASP A 204 -18.71 1.37 -10.63
N SER A 205 -19.96 1.81 -10.45
CA SER A 205 -20.85 2.19 -11.55
C SER A 205 -20.40 3.46 -12.30
N ALA A 206 -19.48 4.23 -11.73
CA ALA A 206 -18.90 5.42 -12.35
C ALA A 206 -17.59 5.14 -13.11
N GLY A 207 -17.16 3.86 -13.19
CA GLY A 207 -15.95 3.44 -13.89
C GLY A 207 -14.66 3.62 -13.09
N ARG A 208 -14.77 3.92 -11.79
CA ARG A 208 -13.59 4.00 -10.90
C ARG A 208 -13.20 2.63 -10.42
N THR A 209 -11.89 2.41 -10.29
CA THR A 209 -11.31 1.11 -9.96
C THR A 209 -10.63 1.13 -8.60
N LEU A 210 -10.90 0.13 -7.77
CA LEU A 210 -10.07 -0.25 -6.64
C LEU A 210 -9.28 -1.51 -6.99
N TYR A 211 -7.99 -1.52 -6.68
CA TYR A 211 -7.18 -2.72 -6.72
C TYR A 211 -6.60 -3.02 -5.35
N VAL A 212 -6.88 -4.20 -4.82
CA VAL A 212 -6.36 -4.70 -3.54
C VAL A 212 -5.28 -5.73 -3.83
N ASN A 213 -4.03 -5.37 -3.55
CA ASN A 213 -2.85 -6.22 -3.76
C ASN A 213 -2.68 -7.19 -2.59
N ASP A 214 -2.41 -8.46 -2.89
CA ASP A 214 -2.20 -9.51 -1.88
C ASP A 214 -0.85 -9.39 -1.15
N GLY A 215 0.01 -8.46 -1.55
CA GLY A 215 1.30 -8.22 -0.93
C GLY A 215 2.38 -9.25 -1.28
N THR A 216 3.62 -8.94 -0.92
CA THR A 216 4.80 -9.77 -1.25
C THR A 216 5.37 -10.54 -0.07
N GLY A 217 5.08 -10.12 1.18
CA GLY A 217 5.60 -10.70 2.41
C GLY A 217 4.64 -11.60 3.16
N CYS A 218 4.94 -11.83 4.42
CA CYS A 218 4.10 -12.57 5.37
C CYS A 218 3.93 -11.77 6.66
N VAL A 219 2.79 -11.96 7.34
CA VAL A 219 2.49 -11.38 8.64
C VAL A 219 1.86 -12.44 9.54
N GLY A 220 2.22 -12.45 10.82
CA GLY A 220 1.71 -13.40 11.81
C GLY A 220 2.31 -14.79 11.69
N TYR A 221 2.14 -15.48 10.59
CA TYR A 221 2.77 -16.78 10.30
C TYR A 221 3.54 -16.74 8.96
N PRO A 222 4.70 -17.41 8.87
CA PRO A 222 5.62 -17.28 7.74
C PRO A 222 5.21 -18.18 6.56
N MET A 223 3.96 -18.14 6.16
CA MET A 223 3.42 -19.01 5.13
C MET A 223 2.34 -18.29 4.31
N ARG A 224 2.30 -18.59 3.01
CA ARG A 224 1.21 -18.25 2.12
C ARG A 224 0.64 -19.52 1.49
N LEU A 225 -0.63 -19.79 1.74
CA LEU A 225 -1.34 -20.95 1.17
C LEU A 225 -2.19 -20.49 -0.02
N GLY A 226 -1.70 -20.67 -1.23
CA GLY A 226 -2.38 -20.26 -2.47
C GLY A 226 -2.43 -18.76 -2.74
N ALA A 227 -2.26 -17.90 -1.74
CA ALA A 227 -2.10 -16.46 -1.88
C ALA A 227 -0.62 -16.14 -2.20
N ARG A 228 -0.24 -16.25 -3.46
CA ARG A 228 1.15 -16.05 -3.89
C ARG A 228 1.58 -14.59 -3.68
N PRO A 229 2.89 -14.33 -3.42
CA PRO A 229 3.42 -12.97 -3.47
C PRO A 229 3.09 -12.28 -4.80
N GLU A 230 2.69 -11.01 -4.73
CA GLU A 230 2.15 -10.30 -5.89
C GLU A 230 2.90 -8.99 -6.15
N ILE A 231 3.30 -8.79 -7.40
CA ILE A 231 3.68 -7.51 -7.98
C ILE A 231 2.70 -7.25 -9.12
N THR A 232 1.92 -6.18 -9.02
CA THR A 232 0.92 -5.82 -10.03
C THR A 232 1.50 -4.80 -10.99
N LEU A 233 1.52 -5.10 -12.29
CA LEU A 233 1.85 -4.14 -13.34
C LEU A 233 0.57 -3.51 -13.86
N ILE A 234 0.48 -2.18 -13.75
CA ILE A 234 -0.64 -1.38 -14.25
C ILE A 234 -0.13 -0.52 -15.40
N ILE A 235 -0.81 -0.57 -16.54
CA ILE A 235 -0.49 0.23 -17.71
C ILE A 235 -1.60 1.26 -17.90
N LEU A 236 -1.26 2.53 -17.69
CA LEU A 236 -2.17 3.64 -17.98
C LEU A 236 -2.04 4.00 -19.46
N LYS A 237 -3.17 4.19 -20.11
CA LYS A 237 -3.25 4.64 -21.50
C LYS A 237 -4.10 5.90 -21.57
N ARG A 238 -3.71 6.83 -22.42
CA ARG A 238 -4.57 7.96 -22.75
C ARG A 238 -5.76 7.43 -23.54
N CYS A 239 -6.97 7.83 -23.18
CA CYS A 239 -8.14 7.66 -24.05
C CYS A 239 -8.00 8.62 -25.22
N GLU A 240 -8.14 8.10 -26.44
CA GLU A 240 -8.21 8.89 -27.67
C GLU A 240 -9.53 9.64 -27.77
#